data_b1efc6aee67f7d1c90c8607a5a00cc8f
#
_entry.id   b1efc6aee67f7d1c90c8607a5a00cc8f
#
_cell.length_a   1.000
_cell.length_b   1.000
_cell.length_c   1.000
_cell.angle_alpha   90.00
_cell.angle_beta   90.00
_cell.angle_gamma   90.00
#
_symmetry.space_group_name_H-M   'P 1'
#
loop_
_entity.id
_entity.type
_entity.pdbx_description
1 polymer ?
#
loop_
_entity_poly.entity_id
_entity_poly.type
_entity_poly.pdbx_seq_one_letter_code
_entity_poly.pdbx_strand_id
1 'polypeptide(L)'
;MAYTKEILTLAVEIGDCMLRNGAEIYRVEDTVVHILSSYEVEEFDVYVLSNGIFASANENKEDACSIVRHVPLGAVNLAQISALNQLARDICDQKISLIDSWDRLEQCKNIPNYKKSAQIFFCGLGSACFCYLFGGNWLDFVFAFVIGSLEQVLLFGLKKYKFTRIITNILASLFVTLLATASTLTGLSLLPDKIIIGAIMPLVPGIAFTTSIRDIYNGDYLSGTIHLLDALITAVCVAVGACLPFVVMKYMGGL
;
A
#
# COMPACT_ATOMS: atom_id res chain seq x y z
N MET A 1 13.35 32.27 -12.69
CA MET A 1 14.02 31.48 -11.62
C MET A 1 13.15 31.15 -10.41
N ALA A 2 12.65 32.13 -9.66
CA ALA A 2 11.82 31.86 -8.48
C ALA A 2 10.51 31.14 -8.83
N TYR A 3 9.87 31.51 -9.91
CA TYR A 3 8.57 30.95 -10.35
C TYR A 3 8.69 29.50 -10.85
N THR A 4 9.61 29.22 -11.76
CA THR A 4 9.84 27.84 -12.28
C THR A 4 10.26 26.89 -11.17
N LYS A 5 11.11 27.34 -10.24
CA LYS A 5 11.50 26.58 -9.05
C LYS A 5 10.31 26.30 -8.14
N GLU A 6 9.42 27.25 -7.96
CA GLU A 6 8.22 27.08 -7.14
C GLU A 6 7.27 26.07 -7.76
N ILE A 7 7.03 26.12 -9.07
CA ILE A 7 6.22 25.15 -9.81
C ILE A 7 6.83 23.75 -9.72
N LEU A 8 8.15 23.61 -9.97
CA LEU A 8 8.86 22.34 -9.85
C LEU A 8 8.73 21.78 -8.43
N THR A 9 8.85 22.63 -7.42
CA THR A 9 8.71 22.21 -6.02
C THR A 9 7.30 21.71 -5.72
N LEU A 10 6.27 22.43 -6.17
CA LEU A 10 4.87 22.03 -6.01
C LEU A 10 4.60 20.69 -6.70
N ALA A 11 5.00 20.55 -7.96
CA ALA A 11 4.80 19.33 -8.74
C ALA A 11 5.47 18.12 -8.07
N VAL A 12 6.71 18.27 -7.61
CA VAL A 12 7.45 17.22 -6.89
C VAL A 12 6.82 16.91 -5.53
N GLU A 13 6.33 17.91 -4.78
CA GLU A 13 5.63 17.67 -3.51
C GLU A 13 4.30 16.92 -3.71
N ILE A 14 3.56 17.20 -4.77
CA ILE A 14 2.36 16.42 -5.14
C ILE A 14 2.77 14.98 -5.48
N GLY A 15 3.80 14.81 -6.31
CA GLY A 15 4.34 13.50 -6.66
C GLY A 15 4.83 12.71 -5.45
N ASP A 16 5.56 13.35 -4.51
CA ASP A 16 6.01 12.74 -3.26
C ASP A 16 4.83 12.25 -2.42
N CYS A 17 3.80 13.08 -2.27
CA CYS A 17 2.60 12.69 -1.55
C CYS A 17 1.86 11.52 -2.22
N MET A 18 1.75 11.51 -3.55
CA MET A 18 1.15 10.41 -4.29
C MET A 18 1.93 9.11 -4.10
N LEU A 19 3.26 9.15 -4.25
CA LEU A 19 4.13 7.98 -4.13
C LEU A 19 4.11 7.41 -2.71
N ARG A 20 4.18 8.25 -1.66
CA ARG A 20 4.05 7.85 -0.25
C ARG A 20 2.74 7.13 0.05
N ASN A 21 1.68 7.46 -0.65
CA ASN A 21 0.36 6.85 -0.50
C ASN A 21 0.13 5.65 -1.42
N GLY A 22 1.16 5.18 -2.12
CA GLY A 22 1.12 3.98 -2.94
C GLY A 22 0.52 4.18 -4.32
N ALA A 23 0.63 5.39 -4.87
CA ALA A 23 0.31 5.63 -6.28
C ALA A 23 1.31 4.92 -7.19
N GLU A 24 0.85 4.55 -8.38
CA GLU A 24 1.66 3.90 -9.40
C GLU A 24 2.73 4.87 -9.94
N ILE A 25 3.95 4.40 -10.14
CA ILE A 25 5.13 5.21 -10.50
C ILE A 25 4.86 6.03 -11.78
N TYR A 26 4.38 5.38 -12.83
CA TYR A 26 4.08 6.05 -14.09
C TYR A 26 3.03 7.16 -13.94
N ARG A 27 2.05 6.98 -13.03
CA ARG A 27 1.05 8.02 -12.74
C ARG A 27 1.64 9.21 -12.01
N VAL A 28 2.59 8.95 -11.11
CA VAL A 28 3.30 10.02 -10.39
C VAL A 28 4.12 10.82 -11.39
N GLU A 29 4.88 10.15 -12.26
CA GLU A 29 5.68 10.78 -13.31
C GLU A 29 4.81 11.60 -14.26
N ASP A 30 3.75 10.99 -14.80
CA ASP A 30 2.79 11.63 -15.68
C ASP A 30 2.14 12.87 -15.04
N THR A 31 1.77 12.78 -13.75
CA THR A 31 1.22 13.91 -12.99
C THR A 31 2.21 15.06 -12.88
N VAL A 32 3.48 14.78 -12.54
CA VAL A 32 4.51 15.82 -12.42
C VAL A 32 4.76 16.47 -13.79
N VAL A 33 4.89 15.66 -14.85
CA VAL A 33 5.07 16.11 -16.24
C VAL A 33 3.91 17.01 -16.67
N HIS A 34 2.65 16.59 -16.43
CA HIS A 34 1.48 17.40 -16.81
C HIS A 34 1.41 18.74 -16.06
N ILE A 35 1.74 18.76 -14.76
CA ILE A 35 1.78 20.02 -14.00
C ILE A 35 2.84 20.95 -14.58
N LEU A 36 4.07 20.48 -14.83
CA LEU A 36 5.13 21.31 -15.40
C LEU A 36 4.76 21.84 -16.78
N SER A 37 4.18 20.99 -17.63
CA SER A 37 3.71 21.36 -18.97
C SER A 37 2.59 22.40 -18.93
N SER A 38 1.68 22.33 -17.95
CA SER A 38 0.54 23.28 -17.83
C SER A 38 0.98 24.71 -17.47
N TYR A 39 2.17 24.85 -16.91
CA TYR A 39 2.80 26.15 -16.63
C TYR A 39 3.83 26.58 -17.69
N GLU A 40 3.83 25.89 -18.85
CA GLU A 40 4.71 26.21 -20.00
C GLU A 40 6.20 26.20 -19.64
N VAL A 41 6.63 25.29 -18.75
CA VAL A 41 8.05 25.07 -18.48
C VAL A 41 8.68 24.43 -19.71
N GLU A 42 9.65 25.13 -20.36
CA GLU A 42 10.15 24.75 -21.70
C GLU A 42 11.03 23.49 -21.67
N GLU A 43 11.94 23.39 -20.68
CA GLU A 43 12.86 22.24 -20.57
C GLU A 43 12.76 21.65 -19.18
N PHE A 44 12.33 20.41 -19.07
CA PHE A 44 12.31 19.67 -17.82
C PHE A 44 12.50 18.18 -18.05
N ASP A 45 13.09 17.50 -17.07
CA ASP A 45 13.22 16.04 -17.00
C ASP A 45 12.64 15.56 -15.67
N VAL A 46 11.86 14.49 -15.71
CA VAL A 46 11.28 13.85 -14.53
C VAL A 46 11.58 12.37 -14.59
N TYR A 47 12.11 11.82 -13.51
CA TYR A 47 12.33 10.40 -13.36
C TYR A 47 11.88 9.95 -11.98
N VAL A 48 10.94 9.01 -11.94
CA VAL A 48 10.33 8.50 -10.71
C VAL A 48 10.72 7.05 -10.50
N LEU A 49 11.17 6.75 -9.28
CA LEU A 49 11.43 5.39 -8.82
C LEU A 49 10.50 5.04 -7.66
N SER A 50 10.45 3.76 -7.29
CA SER A 50 9.63 3.27 -6.17
C SER A 50 9.89 4.01 -4.84
N ASN A 51 11.08 4.57 -4.65
CA ASN A 51 11.52 5.24 -3.41
C ASN A 51 12.11 6.63 -3.63
N GLY A 52 11.93 7.23 -4.80
CA GLY A 52 12.50 8.56 -5.06
C GLY A 52 11.97 9.23 -6.32
N ILE A 53 12.05 10.56 -6.31
CA ILE A 53 11.72 11.42 -7.44
C ILE A 53 12.93 12.28 -7.74
N PHE A 54 13.32 12.30 -9.01
CA PHE A 54 14.35 13.14 -9.58
C PHE A 54 13.67 14.04 -10.61
N ALA A 55 13.75 15.33 -10.43
CA ALA A 55 13.16 16.28 -11.35
C ALA A 55 14.09 17.46 -11.56
N SER A 56 14.23 17.89 -12.80
CA SER A 56 14.98 19.07 -13.17
C SER A 56 14.16 19.94 -14.12
N ALA A 57 14.33 21.26 -14.02
CA ALA A 57 13.72 22.21 -14.91
C ALA A 57 14.70 23.36 -15.19
N ASN A 58 14.71 23.82 -16.44
CA ASN A 58 15.52 24.92 -16.88
C ASN A 58 14.62 26.10 -17.28
N GLU A 59 14.94 27.27 -16.85
CA GLU A 59 14.31 28.52 -17.29
C GLU A 59 15.13 29.20 -18.40
N ASN A 60 16.46 29.02 -18.34
CA ASN A 60 17.44 29.44 -19.34
C ASN A 60 18.62 28.46 -19.27
N LYS A 61 19.41 28.35 -20.35
CA LYS A 61 20.54 27.39 -20.47
C LYS A 61 21.59 27.47 -19.34
N GLU A 62 21.56 28.52 -18.52
CA GLU A 62 22.55 28.75 -17.43
C GLU A 62 21.96 28.48 -16.03
N ASP A 63 20.63 28.33 -15.87
CA ASP A 63 19.95 28.27 -14.57
C ASP A 63 19.08 27.01 -14.43
N ALA A 64 19.73 25.84 -14.28
CA ALA A 64 19.06 24.58 -14.01
C ALA A 64 18.68 24.46 -12.53
N CYS A 65 17.42 24.17 -12.24
CA CYS A 65 16.94 23.79 -10.92
C CYS A 65 16.67 22.29 -10.87
N SER A 66 17.30 21.59 -9.92
CA SER A 66 17.08 20.14 -9.75
C SER A 66 16.60 19.84 -8.34
N ILE A 67 15.64 18.94 -8.23
CA ILE A 67 15.12 18.45 -6.95
C ILE A 67 15.24 16.93 -6.92
N VAL A 68 15.79 16.44 -5.81
CA VAL A 68 15.87 15.01 -5.48
C VAL A 68 15.10 14.78 -4.19
N ARG A 69 14.11 13.90 -4.23
CA ARG A 69 13.31 13.51 -3.06
C ARG A 69 13.46 12.02 -2.79
N HIS A 70 13.84 11.67 -1.58
CA HIS A 70 13.71 10.30 -1.08
C HIS A 70 12.31 10.10 -0.51
N VAL A 71 11.60 9.11 -1.03
CA VAL A 71 10.21 8.83 -0.66
C VAL A 71 10.15 7.46 0.01
N PRO A 72 9.95 7.40 1.34
CA PRO A 72 9.78 6.11 2.01
C PRO A 72 8.43 5.50 1.62
N LEU A 73 8.43 4.19 1.34
CA LEU A 73 7.21 3.44 1.05
C LEU A 73 6.23 3.53 2.22
N GLY A 74 5.03 4.00 1.95
CA GLY A 74 3.94 4.16 2.91
C GLY A 74 2.86 3.08 2.76
N ALA A 75 1.84 3.17 3.61
CA ALA A 75 0.63 2.39 3.45
C ALA A 75 -0.25 3.03 2.37
N VAL A 76 -0.92 2.19 1.56
CA VAL A 76 -1.81 2.68 0.50
C VAL A 76 -2.98 3.47 1.10
N ASN A 77 -3.18 4.71 0.61
CA ASN A 77 -4.32 5.56 0.95
C ASN A 77 -4.98 6.09 -0.33
N LEU A 78 -5.96 5.34 -0.81
CA LEU A 78 -6.67 5.67 -2.05
C LEU A 78 -7.44 7.00 -1.99
N ALA A 79 -7.90 7.41 -0.80
CA ALA A 79 -8.61 8.67 -0.63
C ALA A 79 -7.67 9.87 -0.86
N GLN A 80 -6.45 9.82 -0.31
CA GLN A 80 -5.43 10.83 -0.56
C GLN A 80 -4.98 10.83 -2.03
N ILE A 81 -4.75 9.66 -2.63
CA ILE A 81 -4.39 9.57 -4.05
C ILE A 81 -5.48 10.21 -4.93
N SER A 82 -6.76 9.92 -4.65
CA SER A 82 -7.88 10.49 -5.40
C SER A 82 -7.93 12.02 -5.28
N ALA A 83 -7.72 12.55 -4.07
CA ALA A 83 -7.71 13.99 -3.83
C ALA A 83 -6.50 14.68 -4.52
N LEU A 84 -5.32 14.06 -4.47
CA LEU A 84 -4.12 14.57 -5.15
C LEU A 84 -4.27 14.56 -6.67
N ASN A 85 -4.86 13.49 -7.24
CA ASN A 85 -5.19 13.44 -8.66
C ASN A 85 -6.19 14.53 -9.06
N GLN A 86 -7.17 14.85 -8.19
CA GLN A 86 -8.10 15.94 -8.47
C GLN A 86 -7.39 17.29 -8.39
N LEU A 87 -6.53 17.49 -7.39
CA LEU A 87 -5.70 18.68 -7.27
C LEU A 87 -4.85 18.91 -8.52
N ALA A 88 -4.15 17.86 -8.99
CA ALA A 88 -3.34 17.93 -10.20
C ALA A 88 -4.18 18.35 -11.43
N ARG A 89 -5.36 17.78 -11.60
CA ARG A 89 -6.28 18.20 -12.68
C ARG A 89 -6.72 19.64 -12.57
N ASP A 90 -7.08 20.10 -11.35
CA ASP A 90 -7.51 21.47 -11.13
C ASP A 90 -6.37 22.48 -11.40
N ILE A 91 -5.12 22.10 -11.15
CA ILE A 91 -3.92 22.86 -11.52
C ILE A 91 -3.76 22.88 -13.04
N CYS A 92 -3.76 21.73 -13.71
CA CYS A 92 -3.58 21.63 -15.16
C CYS A 92 -4.67 22.37 -15.94
N ASP A 93 -5.91 22.35 -15.45
CA ASP A 93 -7.03 23.10 -16.02
C ASP A 93 -7.00 24.59 -15.67
N GLN A 94 -5.98 25.08 -14.96
CA GLN A 94 -5.84 26.47 -14.49
C GLN A 94 -7.04 26.98 -13.67
N LYS A 95 -7.74 26.07 -12.97
CA LYS A 95 -8.91 26.41 -12.11
C LYS A 95 -8.52 27.03 -10.78
N ILE A 96 -7.26 26.82 -10.36
CA ILE A 96 -6.74 27.28 -9.08
C ILE A 96 -5.39 27.97 -9.28
N SER A 97 -5.09 28.97 -8.45
CA SER A 97 -3.81 29.67 -8.47
C SER A 97 -2.70 28.81 -7.85
N LEU A 98 -1.44 29.18 -8.12
CA LEU A 98 -0.28 28.50 -7.53
C LEU A 98 -0.32 28.54 -5.98
N ILE A 99 -0.73 29.67 -5.42
CA ILE A 99 -0.83 29.86 -3.96
C ILE A 99 -1.92 28.94 -3.38
N ASP A 100 -3.11 28.94 -3.98
CA ASP A 100 -4.22 28.09 -3.54
C ASP A 100 -3.89 26.60 -3.70
N SER A 101 -3.02 26.26 -4.64
CA SER A 101 -2.56 24.86 -4.85
C SER A 101 -1.76 24.33 -3.66
N TRP A 102 -0.94 25.16 -3.02
CA TRP A 102 -0.24 24.80 -1.79
C TRP A 102 -1.20 24.55 -0.63
N ASP A 103 -2.20 25.42 -0.45
CA ASP A 103 -3.22 25.25 0.60
C ASP A 103 -4.05 23.97 0.38
N ARG A 104 -4.43 23.70 -0.89
CA ARG A 104 -5.13 22.47 -1.26
C ARG A 104 -4.27 21.23 -1.05
N LEU A 105 -2.97 21.30 -1.35
CA LEU A 105 -2.03 20.21 -1.09
C LEU A 105 -1.96 19.86 0.39
N GLU A 106 -1.89 20.87 1.26
CA GLU A 106 -1.90 20.66 2.72
C GLU A 106 -3.23 20.03 3.20
N GLN A 107 -4.36 20.41 2.62
CA GLN A 107 -5.66 19.77 2.89
C GLN A 107 -5.64 18.30 2.45
N CYS A 108 -5.08 17.98 1.28
CA CYS A 108 -4.94 16.59 0.81
C CYS A 108 -4.06 15.74 1.73
N LYS A 109 -2.94 16.29 2.23
CA LYS A 109 -2.05 15.61 3.20
C LYS A 109 -2.77 15.27 4.51
N ASN A 110 -3.72 16.09 4.91
CA ASN A 110 -4.45 15.95 6.18
C ASN A 110 -5.73 15.09 6.07
N ILE A 111 -6.03 14.47 4.93
CA ILE A 111 -7.18 13.56 4.80
C ILE A 111 -6.98 12.38 5.76
N PRO A 112 -7.89 12.19 6.74
CA PRO A 112 -7.74 11.14 7.73
C PRO A 112 -7.93 9.75 7.13
N ASN A 113 -7.20 8.78 7.66
CA ASN A 113 -7.46 7.37 7.37
C ASN A 113 -8.86 6.97 7.89
N TYR A 114 -9.42 5.90 7.32
CA TYR A 114 -10.67 5.31 7.79
C TYR A 114 -10.63 5.01 9.29
N LYS A 115 -11.79 5.13 9.96
CA LYS A 115 -11.93 4.80 11.38
C LYS A 115 -11.46 3.37 11.64
N LYS A 116 -10.75 3.15 12.74
CA LYS A 116 -10.23 1.82 13.12
C LYS A 116 -11.32 0.74 13.17
N SER A 117 -12.51 1.10 13.67
CA SER A 117 -13.67 0.20 13.70
C SER A 117 -14.10 -0.26 12.30
N ALA A 118 -14.11 0.65 11.33
CA ALA A 118 -14.40 0.31 9.94
C ALA A 118 -13.33 -0.62 9.37
N GLN A 119 -12.05 -0.34 9.61
CA GLN A 119 -10.96 -1.20 9.15
C GLN A 119 -11.06 -2.61 9.73
N ILE A 120 -11.38 -2.76 11.03
CA ILE A 120 -11.60 -4.07 11.68
C ILE A 120 -12.77 -4.81 11.04
N PHE A 121 -13.90 -4.13 10.87
CA PHE A 121 -15.10 -4.73 10.29
C PHE A 121 -14.87 -5.20 8.84
N PHE A 122 -14.29 -4.35 8.00
CA PHE A 122 -14.07 -4.69 6.59
C PHE A 122 -12.94 -5.71 6.38
N CYS A 123 -11.94 -5.75 7.26
CA CYS A 123 -10.94 -6.81 7.28
C CYS A 123 -11.59 -8.16 7.58
N GLY A 124 -12.40 -8.25 8.64
CA GLY A 124 -13.15 -9.46 8.97
C GLY A 124 -14.12 -9.87 7.85
N LEU A 125 -14.86 -8.91 7.27
CA LEU A 125 -15.76 -9.19 6.16
C LEU A 125 -15.02 -9.72 4.93
N GLY A 126 -13.89 -9.12 4.58
CA GLY A 126 -13.04 -9.61 3.48
C GLY A 126 -12.56 -11.03 3.73
N SER A 127 -12.04 -11.31 4.93
CA SER A 127 -11.61 -12.66 5.34
C SER A 127 -12.73 -13.69 5.22
N ALA A 128 -13.93 -13.34 5.68
CA ALA A 128 -15.12 -14.21 5.59
C ALA A 128 -15.54 -14.48 4.13
N CYS A 129 -15.57 -13.44 3.31
CA CYS A 129 -15.90 -13.56 1.88
C CYS A 129 -14.90 -14.46 1.14
N PHE A 130 -13.60 -14.30 1.40
CA PHE A 130 -12.58 -15.17 0.81
C PHE A 130 -12.68 -16.61 1.32
N CYS A 131 -12.93 -16.81 2.61
CA CYS A 131 -13.17 -18.15 3.15
C CYS A 131 -14.32 -18.86 2.40
N TYR A 132 -15.45 -18.17 2.21
CA TYR A 132 -16.58 -18.71 1.47
C TYR A 132 -16.25 -18.95 -0.01
N LEU A 133 -15.55 -18.04 -0.66
CA LEU A 133 -15.12 -18.16 -2.05
C LEU A 133 -14.24 -19.39 -2.28
N PHE A 134 -13.38 -19.73 -1.32
CA PHE A 134 -12.53 -20.92 -1.38
C PHE A 134 -13.20 -22.22 -0.92
N GLY A 135 -14.52 -22.21 -0.76
CA GLY A 135 -15.32 -23.41 -0.48
C GLY A 135 -15.55 -23.68 1.01
N GLY A 136 -15.38 -22.68 1.87
CA GLY A 136 -15.83 -22.73 3.26
C GLY A 136 -17.35 -22.71 3.36
N ASN A 137 -17.89 -23.29 4.43
CA ASN A 137 -19.31 -23.27 4.72
C ASN A 137 -19.73 -21.98 5.49
N TRP A 138 -21.02 -21.85 5.83
CA TRP A 138 -21.53 -20.67 6.54
C TRP A 138 -20.95 -20.51 7.96
N LEU A 139 -20.62 -21.61 8.64
CA LEU A 139 -19.95 -21.56 9.93
C LEU A 139 -18.50 -21.08 9.78
N ASP A 140 -17.78 -21.57 8.76
CA ASP A 140 -16.42 -21.13 8.47
C ASP A 140 -16.37 -19.63 8.14
N PHE A 141 -17.40 -19.12 7.42
CA PHE A 141 -17.55 -17.69 7.15
C PHE A 141 -17.59 -16.85 8.44
N VAL A 142 -18.41 -17.28 9.43
CA VAL A 142 -18.53 -16.56 10.71
C VAL A 142 -17.18 -16.60 11.48
N PHE A 143 -16.52 -17.77 11.53
CA PHE A 143 -15.23 -17.89 12.20
C PHE A 143 -14.14 -17.07 11.50
N ALA A 144 -14.09 -17.10 10.16
CA ALA A 144 -13.14 -16.29 9.39
C ALA A 144 -13.37 -14.77 9.60
N PHE A 145 -14.64 -14.34 9.72
CA PHE A 145 -14.95 -12.95 10.08
C PHE A 145 -14.37 -12.54 11.43
N VAL A 146 -14.59 -13.37 12.45
CA VAL A 146 -14.08 -13.08 13.81
C VAL A 146 -12.54 -13.09 13.82
N ILE A 147 -11.92 -14.11 13.22
CA ILE A 147 -10.46 -14.24 13.20
C ILE A 147 -9.82 -13.11 12.41
N GLY A 148 -10.32 -12.74 11.24
CA GLY A 148 -9.82 -11.60 10.46
C GLY A 148 -10.02 -10.25 11.15
N SER A 149 -11.10 -10.09 11.92
CA SER A 149 -11.31 -8.90 12.75
C SER A 149 -10.28 -8.84 13.89
N LEU A 150 -9.98 -9.95 14.55
CA LEU A 150 -8.98 -10.05 15.61
C LEU A 150 -7.55 -9.84 15.06
N GLU A 151 -7.27 -10.36 13.86
CA GLU A 151 -6.02 -10.10 13.14
C GLU A 151 -5.78 -8.61 12.96
N GLN A 152 -6.78 -7.85 12.50
CA GLN A 152 -6.65 -6.40 12.31
C GLN A 152 -6.39 -5.67 13.63
N VAL A 153 -7.00 -6.11 14.72
CA VAL A 153 -6.71 -5.59 16.07
C VAL A 153 -5.26 -5.87 16.47
N LEU A 154 -4.78 -7.09 16.23
CA LEU A 154 -3.37 -7.47 16.47
C LEU A 154 -2.42 -6.58 15.66
N LEU A 155 -2.70 -6.36 14.37
CA LEU A 155 -1.88 -5.51 13.50
C LEU A 155 -1.78 -4.07 14.03
N PHE A 156 -2.87 -3.50 14.57
CA PHE A 156 -2.82 -2.20 15.23
C PHE A 156 -1.93 -2.21 16.49
N GLY A 157 -1.97 -3.29 17.27
CA GLY A 157 -1.08 -3.48 18.41
C GLY A 157 0.39 -3.55 18.01
N LEU A 158 0.73 -4.41 17.06
CA LEU A 158 2.10 -4.59 16.56
C LEU A 158 2.67 -3.30 15.97
N LYS A 159 1.87 -2.55 15.22
CA LYS A 159 2.25 -1.23 14.67
C LYS A 159 2.61 -0.23 15.78
N LYS A 160 1.92 -0.25 16.91
CA LYS A 160 2.22 0.61 18.06
C LYS A 160 3.62 0.35 18.63
N TYR A 161 4.05 -0.91 18.63
CA TYR A 161 5.38 -1.32 19.12
C TYR A 161 6.50 -1.23 18.07
N LYS A 162 6.20 -0.68 16.87
CA LYS A 162 7.16 -0.46 15.77
C LYS A 162 7.90 -1.73 15.33
N PHE A 163 7.25 -2.88 15.38
CA PHE A 163 7.82 -4.10 14.80
C PHE A 163 8.06 -3.95 13.30
N THR A 164 9.10 -4.60 12.80
CA THR A 164 9.38 -4.64 11.36
C THR A 164 8.25 -5.34 10.61
N ARG A 165 8.05 -5.01 9.34
CA ARG A 165 7.01 -5.61 8.50
C ARG A 165 7.13 -7.14 8.45
N ILE A 166 8.37 -7.67 8.38
CA ILE A 166 8.66 -9.10 8.39
C ILE A 166 8.09 -9.77 9.64
N ILE A 167 8.46 -9.28 10.82
CA ILE A 167 8.00 -9.83 12.11
C ILE A 167 6.48 -9.71 12.24
N THR A 168 5.92 -8.58 11.83
CA THR A 168 4.47 -8.34 11.88
C THR A 168 3.70 -9.39 11.05
N ASN A 169 4.15 -9.67 9.82
CA ASN A 169 3.50 -10.65 8.94
C ASN A 169 3.61 -12.09 9.49
N ILE A 170 4.79 -12.47 10.01
CA ILE A 170 4.97 -13.78 10.64
C ILE A 170 4.05 -13.94 11.87
N LEU A 171 4.01 -12.95 12.75
CA LEU A 171 3.18 -13.01 13.96
C LEU A 171 1.69 -12.99 13.65
N ALA A 172 1.25 -12.21 12.65
CA ALA A 172 -0.15 -12.13 12.25
C ALA A 172 -0.62 -13.46 11.63
N SER A 173 0.13 -14.03 10.70
CA SER A 173 -0.22 -15.32 10.07
C SER A 173 -0.15 -16.50 11.06
N LEU A 174 0.83 -16.49 11.98
CA LEU A 174 0.91 -17.44 13.10
C LEU A 174 -0.36 -17.36 13.97
N PHE A 175 -0.76 -16.16 14.35
CA PHE A 175 -1.95 -15.90 15.17
C PHE A 175 -3.23 -16.39 14.50
N VAL A 176 -3.41 -16.08 13.21
CA VAL A 176 -4.54 -16.55 12.40
C VAL A 176 -4.61 -18.09 12.40
N THR A 177 -3.48 -18.74 12.11
CA THR A 177 -3.43 -20.20 12.03
C THR A 177 -3.70 -20.87 13.38
N LEU A 178 -3.17 -20.32 14.47
CA LEU A 178 -3.45 -20.82 15.82
C LEU A 178 -4.93 -20.72 16.16
N LEU A 179 -5.58 -19.58 15.88
CA LEU A 179 -7.00 -19.40 16.16
C LEU A 179 -7.88 -20.30 15.28
N ALA A 180 -7.55 -20.43 14.00
CA ALA A 180 -8.29 -21.30 13.08
C ALA A 180 -8.14 -22.78 13.48
N THR A 181 -6.95 -23.21 13.89
CA THR A 181 -6.75 -24.58 14.39
C THR A 181 -7.45 -24.77 15.74
N ALA A 182 -7.38 -23.79 16.65
CA ALA A 182 -8.08 -23.88 17.94
C ALA A 182 -9.61 -23.94 17.77
N SER A 183 -10.16 -23.35 16.71
CA SER A 183 -11.59 -23.39 16.44
C SER A 183 -12.15 -24.82 16.24
N THR A 184 -11.31 -25.78 15.82
CA THR A 184 -11.70 -27.19 15.70
C THR A 184 -12.03 -27.83 17.04
N LEU A 185 -11.50 -27.30 18.15
CA LEU A 185 -11.79 -27.77 19.50
C LEU A 185 -13.24 -27.52 19.94
N THR A 186 -13.97 -26.67 19.21
CA THR A 186 -15.40 -26.39 19.48
C THR A 186 -16.30 -27.58 19.19
N GLY A 187 -15.81 -28.61 18.50
CA GLY A 187 -16.60 -29.78 18.07
C GLY A 187 -17.56 -29.48 16.92
N LEU A 188 -17.50 -28.29 16.34
CA LEU A 188 -18.28 -27.93 15.14
C LEU A 188 -17.61 -28.48 13.88
N SER A 189 -18.41 -28.77 12.86
CA SER A 189 -17.90 -29.22 11.54
C SER A 189 -17.27 -28.04 10.79
N LEU A 190 -16.09 -27.60 11.22
CA LEU A 190 -15.34 -26.50 10.62
C LEU A 190 -14.26 -27.04 9.69
N LEU A 191 -13.96 -26.26 8.66
CA LEU A 191 -12.88 -26.48 7.70
C LEU A 191 -11.73 -25.48 7.99
N PRO A 192 -10.79 -25.81 8.89
CA PRO A 192 -9.75 -24.89 9.34
C PRO A 192 -8.86 -24.39 8.20
N ASP A 193 -8.62 -25.22 7.18
CA ASP A 193 -7.90 -24.85 5.97
C ASP A 193 -8.57 -23.68 5.24
N LYS A 194 -9.90 -23.67 5.13
CA LYS A 194 -10.67 -22.60 4.49
C LYS A 194 -10.68 -21.31 5.32
N ILE A 195 -10.79 -21.49 6.64
CA ILE A 195 -10.72 -20.37 7.58
C ILE A 195 -9.33 -19.71 7.53
N ILE A 196 -8.24 -20.51 7.54
CA ILE A 196 -6.87 -20.01 7.45
C ILE A 196 -6.67 -19.24 6.15
N ILE A 197 -7.03 -19.83 4.99
CA ILE A 197 -6.86 -19.18 3.70
C ILE A 197 -7.62 -17.85 3.66
N GLY A 198 -8.88 -17.85 4.10
CA GLY A 198 -9.70 -16.62 4.12
C GLY A 198 -9.13 -15.54 5.02
N ALA A 199 -8.75 -15.91 6.24
CA ALA A 199 -8.26 -14.96 7.23
C ALA A 199 -6.84 -14.43 6.93
N ILE A 200 -6.00 -15.16 6.19
CA ILE A 200 -4.66 -14.70 5.76
C ILE A 200 -4.75 -13.71 4.58
N MET A 201 -5.86 -13.68 3.82
CA MET A 201 -5.98 -12.84 2.62
C MET A 201 -5.61 -11.36 2.81
N PRO A 202 -5.95 -10.70 3.92
CA PRO A 202 -5.51 -9.32 4.14
C PRO A 202 -3.99 -9.12 4.22
N LEU A 203 -3.22 -10.17 4.53
CA LEU A 203 -1.75 -10.14 4.57
C LEU A 203 -1.11 -10.41 3.21
N VAL A 204 -1.84 -10.98 2.27
CA VAL A 204 -1.30 -11.34 0.95
C VAL A 204 -0.94 -10.08 0.18
N PRO A 205 0.29 -9.98 -0.35
CA PRO A 205 0.79 -8.77 -1.02
C PRO A 205 0.29 -8.63 -2.47
N GLY A 206 -1.05 -8.71 -2.67
CA GLY A 206 -1.67 -8.72 -4.00
C GLY A 206 -1.39 -7.44 -4.79
N ILE A 207 -1.52 -6.28 -4.17
CA ILE A 207 -1.26 -4.98 -4.82
C ILE A 207 0.21 -4.88 -5.24
N ALA A 208 1.15 -5.20 -4.34
CA ALA A 208 2.58 -5.15 -4.66
C ALA A 208 2.94 -6.09 -5.82
N PHE A 209 2.34 -7.29 -5.86
CA PHE A 209 2.56 -8.25 -6.92
C PHE A 209 2.01 -7.78 -8.27
N THR A 210 0.77 -7.27 -8.30
CA THR A 210 0.17 -6.76 -9.55
C THR A 210 0.86 -5.51 -10.05
N THR A 211 1.28 -4.61 -9.15
CA THR A 211 2.04 -3.40 -9.50
C THR A 211 3.40 -3.78 -10.09
N SER A 212 4.11 -4.76 -9.49
CA SER A 212 5.40 -5.21 -10.02
C SER A 212 5.32 -5.73 -11.45
N ILE A 213 4.30 -6.52 -11.77
CA ILE A 213 4.08 -7.02 -13.14
C ILE A 213 3.82 -5.86 -14.09
N ARG A 214 3.01 -4.89 -13.69
CA ARG A 214 2.71 -3.70 -14.50
C ARG A 214 3.95 -2.83 -14.75
N ASP A 215 4.75 -2.58 -13.71
CA ASP A 215 5.98 -1.78 -13.82
C ASP A 215 6.96 -2.45 -14.80
N ILE A 216 7.14 -3.78 -14.70
CA ILE A 216 7.96 -4.56 -15.63
C ILE A 216 7.41 -4.46 -17.06
N TYR A 217 6.08 -4.56 -17.24
CA TYR A 217 5.44 -4.46 -18.54
C TYR A 217 5.63 -3.07 -19.16
N ASN A 218 5.64 -2.02 -18.37
CA ASN A 218 5.88 -0.64 -18.82
C ASN A 218 7.36 -0.32 -19.05
N GLY A 219 8.28 -1.26 -18.79
CA GLY A 219 9.72 -1.08 -18.95
C GLY A 219 10.45 -0.61 -17.70
N ASP A 220 9.75 -0.34 -16.59
CA ASP A 220 10.33 0.06 -15.31
C ASP A 220 10.86 -1.16 -14.54
N TYR A 221 11.84 -1.84 -15.11
CA TYR A 221 12.38 -3.09 -14.55
C TYR A 221 12.93 -2.92 -13.14
N LEU A 222 13.54 -1.77 -12.81
CA LEU A 222 14.13 -1.52 -11.51
C LEU A 222 13.04 -1.49 -10.43
N SER A 223 12.02 -0.66 -10.61
CA SER A 223 10.90 -0.53 -9.67
C SER A 223 10.07 -1.81 -9.61
N GLY A 224 9.79 -2.43 -10.77
CA GLY A 224 9.07 -3.68 -10.84
C GLY A 224 9.78 -4.81 -10.10
N THR A 225 11.10 -4.92 -10.22
CA THR A 225 11.89 -5.92 -9.46
C THR A 225 11.85 -5.66 -7.96
N ILE A 226 11.97 -4.42 -7.52
CA ILE A 226 11.89 -4.06 -6.09
C ILE A 226 10.52 -4.44 -5.52
N HIS A 227 9.42 -4.10 -6.20
CA HIS A 227 8.06 -4.46 -5.77
C HIS A 227 7.84 -5.97 -5.77
N LEU A 228 8.41 -6.70 -6.75
CA LEU A 228 8.32 -8.16 -6.80
C LEU A 228 9.05 -8.80 -5.61
N LEU A 229 10.27 -8.37 -5.32
CA LEU A 229 11.03 -8.86 -4.17
C LEU A 229 10.31 -8.59 -2.85
N ASP A 230 9.75 -7.39 -2.66
CA ASP A 230 8.96 -7.06 -1.47
C ASP A 230 7.72 -7.96 -1.33
N ALA A 231 7.03 -8.24 -2.44
CA ALA A 231 5.90 -9.15 -2.46
C ALA A 231 6.32 -10.60 -2.12
N LEU A 232 7.42 -11.09 -2.69
CA LEU A 232 7.94 -12.43 -2.41
C LEU A 232 8.36 -12.59 -0.95
N ILE A 233 9.10 -11.62 -0.39
CA ILE A 233 9.49 -11.63 1.02
C ILE A 233 8.25 -11.65 1.92
N THR A 234 7.25 -10.83 1.62
CA THR A 234 5.99 -10.80 2.37
C THR A 234 5.27 -12.14 2.30
N ALA A 235 5.16 -12.76 1.11
CA ALA A 235 4.52 -14.07 0.94
C ALA A 235 5.25 -15.17 1.72
N VAL A 236 6.58 -15.19 1.69
CA VAL A 236 7.41 -16.14 2.47
C VAL A 236 7.18 -15.95 3.97
N CYS A 237 7.15 -14.69 4.47
CA CYS A 237 6.89 -14.42 5.88
C CYS A 237 5.51 -14.94 6.32
N VAL A 238 4.47 -14.71 5.51
CA VAL A 238 3.12 -15.19 5.77
C VAL A 238 3.08 -16.72 5.77
N ALA A 239 3.73 -17.36 4.80
CA ALA A 239 3.82 -18.83 4.72
C ALA A 239 4.54 -19.43 5.94
N VAL A 240 5.69 -18.86 6.33
CA VAL A 240 6.43 -19.30 7.52
C VAL A 240 5.56 -19.21 8.77
N GLY A 241 4.90 -18.06 9.01
CA GLY A 241 4.03 -17.90 10.18
C GLY A 241 2.86 -18.88 10.18
N ALA A 242 2.23 -19.12 9.02
CA ALA A 242 1.12 -20.05 8.89
C ALA A 242 1.55 -21.52 9.09
N CYS A 243 2.77 -21.91 8.68
CA CYS A 243 3.26 -23.27 8.83
C CYS A 243 3.75 -23.61 10.25
N LEU A 244 4.23 -22.63 11.01
CA LEU A 244 4.81 -22.85 12.35
C LEU A 244 3.92 -23.69 13.29
N PRO A 245 2.60 -23.42 13.44
CA PRO A 245 1.74 -24.21 14.33
C PRO A 245 1.70 -25.70 13.93
N PHE A 246 1.62 -26.01 12.65
CA PHE A 246 1.57 -27.38 12.16
C PHE A 246 2.87 -28.13 12.42
N VAL A 247 4.01 -27.45 12.25
CA VAL A 247 5.33 -28.04 12.57
C VAL A 247 5.42 -28.36 14.06
N VAL A 248 5.04 -27.42 14.93
CA VAL A 248 5.07 -27.63 16.39
C VAL A 248 4.13 -28.76 16.80
N MET A 249 2.90 -28.78 16.29
CA MET A 249 1.93 -29.85 16.60
C MET A 249 2.44 -31.24 16.20
N LYS A 250 3.09 -31.36 15.03
CA LYS A 250 3.69 -32.60 14.56
C LYS A 250 4.80 -33.10 15.50
N TYR A 251 5.67 -32.20 15.99
CA TYR A 251 6.74 -32.55 16.92
C TYR A 251 6.24 -32.88 18.33
N MET A 252 5.11 -32.33 18.74
CA MET A 252 4.47 -32.61 20.04
C MET A 252 3.60 -33.89 20.04
N GLY A 253 3.56 -34.62 18.92
CA GLY A 253 2.80 -35.88 18.81
C GLY A 253 1.29 -35.70 18.67
N GLY A 254 0.83 -34.53 18.17
CA GLY A 254 -0.58 -34.17 18.04
C GLY A 254 -1.18 -34.38 16.65
N LEU A 255 -0.52 -35.13 15.75
CA LEU A 255 -1.06 -35.51 14.42
C LEU A 255 -0.66 -36.94 14.12
#